data_e4a84a4c530b7a5a35d86e0da45c5cfe
#
_entry.id   e4a84a4c530b7a5a35d86e0da45c5cfe
#
_cell.length_a   1.000
_cell.length_b   1.000
_cell.length_c   1.000
_cell.angle_alpha   90.00
_cell.angle_beta   90.00
_cell.angle_gamma   90.00
#
_symmetry.space_group_name_H-M   'P 1'
#
loop_
_entity.id
_entity.type
_entity.pdbx_description
1 polymer ?
#
loop_
_entity_poly.entity_id
_entity_poly.type
_entity_poly.pdbx_seq_one_letter_code
_entity_poly.pdbx_strand_id
1 'polypeptide(L)'
;MASESAKIKYKIEKYLEGEVIEIGCGDEPVKEGVFGIDGRDFPCVTHRTSDLYNLPTQLPEKLGTFDCCFSSHVLEHLPDSFRCILEWSQFVKKDGYFILYLPEGSAYDNFANPEHFHDTRYEQFLFWFKRTFCGEALNFTGLPYFHPLFELVESGLDVGENRYSFYLVAKKIM
;
A
#
# COMPACT_ATOMS: atom_id res chain seq x y z
N MET A 1 -6.46 -5.56 20.91
CA MET A 1 -6.82 -6.05 19.55
C MET A 1 -5.54 -5.97 18.73
N ALA A 2 -5.19 -7.00 17.98
CA ALA A 2 -4.00 -6.90 17.11
C ALA A 2 -4.20 -5.80 16.06
N SER A 3 -3.11 -5.08 15.71
CA SER A 3 -3.16 -4.06 14.66
C SER A 3 -3.54 -4.68 13.30
N GLU A 4 -3.98 -3.86 12.36
CA GLU A 4 -4.27 -4.35 11.01
C GLU A 4 -3.02 -4.92 10.33
N SER A 5 -1.86 -4.29 10.54
CA SER A 5 -0.56 -4.79 10.07
C SER A 5 -0.24 -6.20 10.61
N ALA A 6 -0.52 -6.46 11.89
CA ALA A 6 -0.29 -7.77 12.48
C ALA A 6 -1.20 -8.87 11.91
N LYS A 7 -2.43 -8.52 11.50
CA LYS A 7 -3.39 -9.49 10.94
C LYS A 7 -2.92 -10.11 9.63
N ILE A 8 -2.25 -9.33 8.77
CA ILE A 8 -1.82 -9.79 7.43
C ILE A 8 -0.41 -10.39 7.43
N LYS A 9 0.40 -10.13 8.45
CA LYS A 9 1.82 -10.50 8.49
C LYS A 9 2.08 -11.94 8.04
N TYR A 10 1.29 -12.89 8.49
CA TYR A 10 1.46 -14.33 8.18
C TYR A 10 1.41 -14.66 6.68
N LYS A 11 0.76 -13.81 5.85
CA LYS A 11 0.70 -13.99 4.39
C LYS A 11 1.86 -13.32 3.66
N ILE A 12 2.32 -12.18 4.18
CA ILE A 12 3.25 -11.30 3.46
C ILE A 12 4.69 -11.35 4.00
N GLU A 13 4.95 -12.08 5.08
CA GLU A 13 6.26 -12.10 5.76
C GLU A 13 7.43 -12.38 4.80
N LYS A 14 7.25 -13.28 3.84
CA LYS A 14 8.25 -13.60 2.81
C LYS A 14 8.63 -12.42 1.89
N TYR A 15 7.84 -11.36 1.86
CA TYR A 15 8.08 -10.15 1.06
C TYR A 15 8.62 -8.98 1.90
N LEU A 16 8.72 -9.14 3.22
CA LEU A 16 9.18 -8.11 4.15
C LEU A 16 10.68 -8.21 4.47
N GLU A 17 11.45 -8.90 3.62
CA GLU A 17 12.90 -8.99 3.77
C GLU A 17 13.58 -7.65 3.46
N GLY A 18 14.75 -7.41 4.10
CA GLY A 18 15.55 -6.20 3.90
C GLY A 18 14.96 -4.95 4.56
N GLU A 19 15.23 -3.81 3.93
CA GLU A 19 14.78 -2.48 4.39
C GLU A 19 13.33 -2.25 4.00
N VAL A 20 12.48 -2.00 4.98
CA VAL A 20 11.04 -1.80 4.79
C VAL A 20 10.64 -0.39 5.19
N ILE A 21 9.91 0.31 4.33
CA ILE A 21 9.17 1.53 4.67
C ILE A 21 7.71 1.16 4.90
N GLU A 22 7.16 1.55 6.05
CA GLU A 22 5.74 1.35 6.39
C GLU A 22 5.03 2.69 6.51
N ILE A 23 4.04 2.90 5.65
CA ILE A 23 3.27 4.14 5.58
C ILE A 23 1.95 3.93 6.33
N GLY A 24 1.74 4.73 7.39
CA GLY A 24 0.67 4.53 8.37
C GLY A 24 1.01 3.41 9.35
N CYS A 25 2.23 3.41 9.91
CA CYS A 25 2.73 2.30 10.73
C CYS A 25 1.99 2.15 12.08
N GLY A 26 1.27 3.18 12.53
CA GLY A 26 0.60 3.13 13.83
C GLY A 26 1.57 2.89 14.98
N ASP A 27 1.07 2.23 16.04
CA ASP A 27 1.85 1.85 17.22
C ASP A 27 2.40 0.42 17.16
N GLU A 28 1.89 -0.41 16.26
CA GLU A 28 2.33 -1.80 16.05
C GLU A 28 2.70 -2.02 14.57
N PRO A 29 3.96 -1.76 14.18
CA PRO A 29 4.38 -1.92 12.79
C PRO A 29 4.40 -3.39 12.35
N VAL A 30 4.38 -3.62 11.04
CA VAL A 30 4.36 -4.97 10.44
C VAL A 30 5.57 -5.82 10.84
N LYS A 31 6.71 -5.19 11.10
CA LYS A 31 7.92 -5.83 11.65
C LYS A 31 8.75 -4.83 12.46
N GLU A 32 9.67 -5.32 13.26
CA GLU A 32 10.65 -4.48 13.93
C GLU A 32 11.64 -3.85 12.92
N GLY A 33 12.07 -2.63 13.20
CA GLY A 33 13.09 -1.93 12.42
C GLY A 33 12.60 -1.38 11.08
N VAL A 34 11.29 -1.25 10.86
CA VAL A 34 10.78 -0.52 9.69
C VAL A 34 11.13 0.96 9.74
N PHE A 35 11.24 1.60 8.60
CA PHE A 35 11.18 3.05 8.51
C PHE A 35 9.70 3.48 8.55
N GLY A 36 9.21 3.76 9.77
CA GLY A 36 7.81 4.06 10.01
C GLY A 36 7.44 5.51 9.66
N ILE A 37 6.34 5.69 8.95
CA ILE A 37 5.73 7.00 8.66
C ILE A 37 4.33 7.02 9.26
N ASP A 38 4.03 8.04 10.09
CA ASP A 38 2.68 8.28 10.63
C ASP A 38 2.50 9.77 10.97
N GLY A 39 1.26 10.22 11.04
CA GLY A 39 0.91 11.58 11.52
C GLY A 39 0.98 11.71 13.03
N ARG A 40 0.90 10.60 13.75
CA ARG A 40 0.94 10.52 15.21
C ARG A 40 2.35 10.20 15.70
N ASP A 41 2.59 10.42 16.99
CA ASP A 41 3.88 10.22 17.62
C ASP A 41 3.92 8.86 18.34
N PHE A 42 4.34 7.81 17.60
CA PHE A 42 4.53 6.48 18.15
C PHE A 42 6.01 6.10 18.18
N PRO A 43 6.44 5.18 19.05
CA PRO A 43 7.86 4.80 19.18
C PRO A 43 8.51 4.26 17.89
N CYS A 44 7.72 3.68 16.98
CA CYS A 44 8.19 3.15 15.70
C CYS A 44 8.23 4.18 14.57
N VAL A 45 7.72 5.41 14.79
CA VAL A 45 7.68 6.46 13.77
C VAL A 45 9.06 7.08 13.60
N THR A 46 9.63 6.91 12.42
CA THR A 46 10.91 7.50 12.02
C THR A 46 10.71 8.88 11.38
N HIS A 47 9.63 9.03 10.61
CA HIS A 47 9.27 10.30 9.98
C HIS A 47 7.81 10.65 10.26
N ARG A 48 7.60 11.74 11.01
CA ARG A 48 6.26 12.18 11.38
C ARG A 48 5.71 13.17 10.36
N THR A 49 4.63 12.81 9.69
CA THR A 49 3.91 13.68 8.76
C THR A 49 2.48 13.20 8.54
N SER A 50 1.56 14.14 8.32
CA SER A 50 0.21 13.86 7.82
C SER A 50 0.07 14.11 6.31
N ASP A 51 1.10 14.67 5.67
CA ASP A 51 1.11 14.90 4.23
C ASP A 51 1.73 13.71 3.50
N LEU A 52 0.92 12.70 3.25
CA LEU A 52 1.33 11.45 2.60
C LEU A 52 1.43 11.57 1.06
N TYR A 53 0.97 12.68 0.47
CA TYR A 53 1.09 12.94 -0.97
C TYR A 53 2.47 13.42 -1.41
N ASN A 54 3.18 14.11 -0.53
CA ASN A 54 4.45 14.76 -0.87
C ASN A 54 5.64 14.08 -0.19
N LEU A 55 5.54 12.81 0.19
CA LEU A 55 6.62 12.05 0.82
C LEU A 55 7.93 12.06 0.02
N PRO A 56 7.94 11.90 -1.32
CA PRO A 56 9.17 11.98 -2.10
C PRO A 56 9.90 13.32 -1.98
N THR A 57 9.16 14.41 -1.82
CA THR A 57 9.75 15.76 -1.60
C THR A 57 10.27 15.93 -0.17
N GLN A 58 9.64 15.28 0.81
CA GLN A 58 10.05 15.32 2.22
C GLN A 58 11.27 14.43 2.49
N LEU A 59 11.44 13.34 1.74
CA LEU A 59 12.44 12.30 1.94
C LEU A 59 13.18 11.95 0.63
N PRO A 60 13.77 12.94 -0.07
CA PRO A 60 14.38 12.70 -1.38
C PRO A 60 15.57 11.72 -1.31
N GLU A 61 16.28 11.67 -0.18
CA GLU A 61 17.41 10.75 0.03
C GLU A 61 16.97 9.29 0.26
N LYS A 62 15.69 9.04 0.42
CA LYS A 62 15.12 7.70 0.62
C LYS A 62 14.55 7.09 -0.65
N LEU A 63 14.53 7.81 -1.76
CA LEU A 63 14.00 7.31 -3.01
C LEU A 63 14.82 6.12 -3.52
N GLY A 64 14.13 5.04 -3.88
CA GLY A 64 14.73 3.82 -4.41
C GLY A 64 15.64 3.08 -3.42
N THR A 65 15.47 3.25 -2.10
CA THR A 65 16.34 2.64 -1.10
C THR A 65 15.73 1.46 -0.36
N PHE A 66 14.39 1.28 -0.43
CA PHE A 66 13.72 0.21 0.31
C PHE A 66 13.48 -1.03 -0.55
N ASP A 67 13.60 -2.18 0.06
CA ASP A 67 13.29 -3.48 -0.54
C ASP A 67 11.77 -3.73 -0.57
N CYS A 68 11.03 -3.11 0.37
CA CYS A 68 9.58 -3.19 0.43
C CYS A 68 8.97 -1.87 0.92
N CYS A 69 7.85 -1.47 0.29
CA CYS A 69 6.92 -0.48 0.82
C CYS A 69 5.63 -1.20 1.22
N PHE A 70 5.22 -1.04 2.46
CA PHE A 70 3.99 -1.60 3.01
C PHE A 70 3.08 -0.50 3.52
N SER A 71 1.77 -0.63 3.29
CA SER A 71 0.75 0.24 3.88
C SER A 71 -0.51 -0.55 4.20
N SER A 72 -1.04 -0.33 5.39
CA SER A 72 -2.21 -1.01 5.92
C SER A 72 -3.26 -0.01 6.38
N HIS A 73 -4.46 -0.07 5.78
CA HIS A 73 -5.61 0.76 6.17
C HIS A 73 -5.30 2.28 6.20
N VAL A 74 -4.72 2.78 5.10
CA VAL A 74 -4.37 4.20 4.93
C VAL A 74 -4.99 4.79 3.66
N LEU A 75 -4.95 4.05 2.53
CA LEU A 75 -5.38 4.59 1.24
C LEU A 75 -6.86 4.99 1.21
N GLU A 76 -7.71 4.31 1.96
CA GLU A 76 -9.13 4.63 2.09
C GLU A 76 -9.40 6.01 2.70
N HIS A 77 -8.43 6.52 3.47
CA HIS A 77 -8.46 7.87 4.07
C HIS A 77 -7.92 8.97 3.14
N LEU A 78 -7.45 8.63 1.95
CA LEU A 78 -6.79 9.57 1.05
C LEU A 78 -7.64 9.79 -0.21
N PRO A 79 -8.09 11.03 -0.48
CA PRO A 79 -8.95 11.33 -1.64
C PRO A 79 -8.40 10.86 -2.99
N ASP A 80 -7.08 10.92 -3.18
CA ASP A 80 -6.40 10.50 -4.41
C ASP A 80 -5.44 9.33 -4.14
N SER A 81 -6.03 8.14 -3.96
CA SER A 81 -5.28 6.90 -3.67
C SER A 81 -4.28 6.54 -4.78
N PHE A 82 -4.62 6.81 -6.05
CA PHE A 82 -3.74 6.48 -7.18
C PHE A 82 -2.48 7.34 -7.20
N ARG A 83 -2.62 8.63 -6.88
CA ARG A 83 -1.46 9.50 -6.71
C ARG A 83 -0.55 9.00 -5.59
N CYS A 84 -1.12 8.59 -4.46
CA CYS A 84 -0.33 8.03 -3.36
C CYS A 84 0.45 6.79 -3.78
N ILE A 85 -0.15 5.86 -4.52
CA ILE A 85 0.54 4.67 -5.02
C ILE A 85 1.74 5.06 -5.91
N LEU A 86 1.59 6.04 -6.80
CA LEU A 86 2.69 6.55 -7.63
C LEU A 86 3.80 7.17 -6.78
N GLU A 87 3.45 8.05 -5.84
CA GLU A 87 4.42 8.73 -4.99
C GLU A 87 5.17 7.72 -4.08
N TRP A 88 4.45 6.82 -3.43
CA TRP A 88 5.04 5.84 -2.53
C TRP A 88 5.88 4.80 -3.24
N SER A 89 5.54 4.45 -4.47
CA SER A 89 6.32 3.51 -5.30
C SER A 89 7.75 3.98 -5.56
N GLN A 90 8.00 5.30 -5.49
CA GLN A 90 9.32 5.87 -5.72
C GLN A 90 10.33 5.46 -4.64
N PHE A 91 9.88 5.09 -3.44
CA PHE A 91 10.76 4.62 -2.37
C PHE A 91 11.29 3.21 -2.58
N VAL A 92 10.58 2.40 -3.36
CA VAL A 92 10.91 0.99 -3.59
C VAL A 92 12.00 0.87 -4.65
N LYS A 93 13.00 0.05 -4.38
CA LYS A 93 14.02 -0.37 -5.37
C LYS A 93 13.36 -1.07 -6.56
N LYS A 94 14.04 -1.06 -7.69
CA LYS A 94 13.72 -2.01 -8.75
C LYS A 94 13.81 -3.44 -8.19
N ASP A 95 12.88 -4.30 -8.60
CA ASP A 95 12.69 -5.66 -8.10
C ASP A 95 12.23 -5.80 -6.65
N GLY A 96 12.04 -4.67 -5.93
CA GLY A 96 11.44 -4.64 -4.60
C GLY A 96 9.91 -4.77 -4.63
N TYR A 97 9.31 -4.90 -3.46
CA TYR A 97 7.89 -5.16 -3.31
C TYR A 97 7.11 -3.92 -2.86
N PHE A 98 5.90 -3.80 -3.37
CA PHE A 98 4.91 -2.82 -2.96
C PHE A 98 3.66 -3.57 -2.48
N ILE A 99 3.29 -3.38 -1.22
CA ILE A 99 2.25 -4.17 -0.57
C ILE A 99 1.20 -3.26 0.02
N LEU A 100 -0.05 -3.53 -0.31
CA LEU A 100 -1.22 -2.85 0.23
C LEU A 100 -2.11 -3.85 0.97
N TYR A 101 -2.67 -3.41 2.10
CA TYR A 101 -3.70 -4.11 2.85
C TYR A 101 -4.84 -3.13 3.14
N LEU A 102 -6.02 -3.39 2.62
CA LEU A 102 -7.14 -2.45 2.57
C LEU A 102 -8.43 -3.10 3.08
N PRO A 103 -9.36 -2.32 3.67
CA PRO A 103 -10.65 -2.85 4.08
C PRO A 103 -11.47 -3.30 2.87
N GLU A 104 -12.18 -4.41 3.00
CA GLU A 104 -13.09 -4.95 1.98
C GLU A 104 -14.53 -4.53 2.27
N GLY A 105 -15.09 -3.68 1.41
CA GLY A 105 -16.40 -3.06 1.60
C GLY A 105 -17.59 -4.03 1.60
N SER A 106 -17.43 -5.28 1.18
CA SER A 106 -18.45 -6.31 1.34
C SER A 106 -18.44 -6.96 2.72
N ALA A 107 -17.33 -6.85 3.46
CA ALA A 107 -17.13 -7.44 4.79
C ALA A 107 -17.08 -6.37 5.89
N TYR A 108 -16.91 -5.10 5.53
CA TYR A 108 -16.81 -3.97 6.43
C TYR A 108 -17.50 -2.75 5.80
N ASP A 109 -18.40 -2.10 6.56
CA ASP A 109 -19.01 -0.85 6.11
C ASP A 109 -17.98 0.30 6.16
N ASN A 110 -17.29 0.51 5.05
CA ASN A 110 -16.26 1.53 4.97
C ASN A 110 -16.78 2.93 5.30
N PHE A 111 -18.01 3.25 4.94
CA PHE A 111 -18.60 4.57 5.21
C PHE A 111 -19.16 4.73 6.62
N ALA A 112 -19.15 3.66 7.45
CA ALA A 112 -19.39 3.82 8.87
C ALA A 112 -18.28 4.64 9.57
N ASN A 113 -17.09 4.69 8.97
CA ASN A 113 -16.03 5.61 9.37
C ASN A 113 -16.09 6.88 8.50
N PRO A 114 -16.43 8.06 9.06
CA PRO A 114 -16.55 9.30 8.28
C PRO A 114 -15.23 9.82 7.70
N GLU A 115 -14.10 9.27 8.10
CA GLU A 115 -12.77 9.61 7.57
C GLU A 115 -12.41 8.81 6.31
N HIS A 116 -13.22 7.83 5.92
CA HIS A 116 -13.00 7.07 4.69
C HIS A 116 -13.58 7.82 3.48
N PHE A 117 -12.76 8.02 2.48
CA PHE A 117 -13.18 8.58 1.18
C PHE A 117 -13.60 7.51 0.19
N HIS A 118 -13.21 6.25 0.39
CA HIS A 118 -13.43 5.17 -0.56
C HIS A 118 -14.11 3.96 0.08
N ASP A 119 -15.11 3.41 -0.63
CA ASP A 119 -15.61 2.05 -0.39
C ASP A 119 -14.72 1.09 -1.20
N THR A 120 -13.59 0.71 -0.62
CA THR A 120 -12.64 -0.19 -1.28
C THR A 120 -13.22 -1.58 -1.42
N ARG A 121 -13.21 -2.12 -2.65
CA ARG A 121 -13.66 -3.48 -2.98
C ARG A 121 -12.60 -4.20 -3.76
N TYR A 122 -12.26 -5.41 -3.36
CA TYR A 122 -11.15 -6.20 -3.89
C TYR A 122 -11.15 -6.28 -5.42
N GLU A 123 -12.24 -6.79 -6.01
CA GLU A 123 -12.31 -6.99 -7.46
C GLU A 123 -12.19 -5.68 -8.24
N GLN A 124 -12.83 -4.62 -7.75
CA GLN A 124 -12.79 -3.32 -8.39
C GLN A 124 -11.40 -2.67 -8.25
N PHE A 125 -10.81 -2.73 -7.06
CA PHE A 125 -9.48 -2.19 -6.82
C PHE A 125 -8.42 -2.93 -7.63
N LEU A 126 -8.46 -4.27 -7.65
CA LEU A 126 -7.56 -5.11 -8.41
C LEU A 126 -7.66 -4.84 -9.92
N PHE A 127 -8.88 -4.70 -10.44
CA PHE A 127 -9.11 -4.35 -11.84
C PHE A 127 -8.44 -3.02 -12.21
N TRP A 128 -8.65 -1.98 -11.40
CA TRP A 128 -8.04 -0.67 -11.63
C TRP A 128 -6.52 -0.68 -11.46
N PHE A 129 -6.01 -1.35 -10.42
CA PHE A 129 -4.57 -1.46 -10.16
C PHE A 129 -3.84 -2.10 -11.33
N LYS A 130 -4.34 -3.23 -11.84
CA LYS A 130 -3.77 -3.93 -12.98
C LYS A 130 -3.75 -3.07 -14.23
N ARG A 131 -4.83 -2.38 -14.52
CA ARG A 131 -4.93 -1.51 -15.70
C ARG A 131 -4.00 -0.30 -15.61
N THR A 132 -3.93 0.31 -14.44
CA THR A 132 -3.19 1.56 -14.26
C THR A 132 -1.70 1.31 -14.07
N PHE A 133 -1.32 0.29 -13.31
CA PHE A 133 0.04 0.11 -12.87
C PHE A 133 0.74 -1.13 -13.42
N CYS A 134 0.00 -2.16 -13.87
CA CYS A 134 0.59 -3.38 -14.42
C CYS A 134 0.53 -3.47 -15.96
N GLY A 135 0.05 -2.43 -16.63
CA GLY A 135 0.04 -2.40 -18.11
C GLY A 135 -1.04 -3.28 -18.75
N GLU A 136 -2.02 -3.78 -18.01
CA GLU A 136 -3.19 -4.50 -18.54
C GLU A 136 -4.20 -3.54 -19.22
N ALA A 137 -3.70 -2.48 -19.87
CA ALA A 137 -4.54 -1.57 -20.64
C ALA A 137 -5.18 -2.35 -21.80
N LEU A 138 -6.48 -2.12 -22.00
CA LEU A 138 -7.15 -2.56 -23.22
C LEU A 138 -6.37 -2.02 -24.44
N ASN A 139 -6.18 -2.86 -25.45
CA ASN A 139 -5.63 -2.48 -26.76
C ASN A 139 -6.55 -1.49 -27.48
N PHE A 140 -6.76 -0.31 -26.89
CA PHE A 140 -7.34 0.83 -27.57
C PHE A 140 -6.21 1.52 -28.34
N THR A 141 -6.20 1.29 -29.63
CA THR A 141 -5.36 2.00 -30.58
C THR A 141 -5.41 3.50 -30.31
N GLY A 142 -4.29 4.07 -29.86
CA GLY A 142 -4.11 5.51 -29.74
C GLY A 142 -3.78 6.08 -28.36
N LEU A 143 -3.77 5.27 -27.29
CA LEU A 143 -3.27 5.73 -26.00
C LEU A 143 -1.77 5.53 -25.90
N PRO A 144 -1.02 6.48 -25.28
CA PRO A 144 0.40 6.32 -25.08
C PRO A 144 0.67 5.01 -24.32
N TYR A 145 1.68 4.26 -24.76
CA TYR A 145 2.20 3.10 -24.05
C TYR A 145 2.64 3.55 -22.65
N PHE A 146 1.83 3.25 -21.64
CA PHE A 146 2.29 3.33 -20.27
C PHE A 146 3.17 2.11 -20.01
N HIS A 147 4.45 2.35 -19.75
CA HIS A 147 5.31 1.29 -19.24
C HIS A 147 4.75 0.83 -17.89
N PRO A 148 4.52 -0.47 -17.69
CA PRO A 148 4.03 -0.95 -16.41
C PRO A 148 5.03 -0.63 -15.31
N LEU A 149 4.51 -0.13 -14.19
CA LEU A 149 5.30 0.17 -13.00
C LEU A 149 5.54 -1.08 -12.16
N PHE A 150 4.54 -1.96 -12.15
CA PHE A 150 4.51 -3.17 -11.34
C PHE A 150 4.14 -4.41 -12.14
N GLU A 151 4.59 -5.55 -11.63
CA GLU A 151 4.06 -6.87 -11.88
C GLU A 151 3.25 -7.31 -10.65
N LEU A 152 2.00 -7.73 -10.84
CA LEU A 152 1.20 -8.30 -9.75
C LEU A 152 1.74 -9.69 -9.41
N VAL A 153 2.14 -9.88 -8.14
CA VAL A 153 2.70 -11.16 -7.66
C VAL A 153 1.63 -12.00 -6.98
N GLU A 154 0.86 -11.38 -6.08
CA GLU A 154 -0.14 -12.08 -5.28
C GLU A 154 -1.22 -11.10 -4.84
N SER A 155 -2.46 -11.55 -4.73
CA SER A 155 -3.53 -10.79 -4.12
C SER A 155 -4.64 -11.71 -3.65
N GLY A 156 -5.47 -11.26 -2.72
CA GLY A 156 -6.61 -12.03 -2.25
C GLY A 156 -7.37 -11.41 -1.11
N LEU A 157 -8.51 -11.99 -0.84
CA LEU A 157 -9.32 -11.64 0.33
C LEU A 157 -8.68 -12.19 1.62
N ASP A 158 -8.74 -11.41 2.67
CA ASP A 158 -8.42 -11.78 4.05
C ASP A 158 -9.65 -11.51 4.91
N VAL A 159 -10.67 -12.31 4.69
CA VAL A 159 -11.95 -12.21 5.38
C VAL A 159 -12.16 -13.42 6.28
N GLY A 160 -12.87 -13.24 7.39
CA GLY A 160 -13.10 -14.27 8.39
C GLY A 160 -13.21 -13.66 9.78
N GLU A 161 -13.03 -14.47 10.82
CA GLU A 161 -13.11 -13.98 12.20
C GLU A 161 -12.09 -12.87 12.45
N ASN A 162 -12.55 -11.66 12.76
CA ASN A 162 -11.75 -10.44 12.98
C ASN A 162 -10.93 -9.96 11.75
N ARG A 163 -11.22 -10.46 10.54
CA ARG A 163 -10.59 -10.05 9.30
C ARG A 163 -11.66 -9.60 8.30
N TYR A 164 -11.45 -8.47 7.67
CA TYR A 164 -12.41 -7.85 6.77
C TYR A 164 -11.71 -7.05 5.67
N SER A 165 -10.61 -7.59 5.19
CA SER A 165 -9.71 -6.85 4.31
C SER A 165 -9.32 -7.68 3.09
N PHE A 166 -8.60 -7.06 2.17
CA PHE A 166 -7.89 -7.71 1.09
C PHE A 166 -6.45 -7.22 1.01
N TYR A 167 -5.58 -8.00 0.39
CA TYR A 167 -4.20 -7.63 0.19
C TYR A 167 -3.79 -7.72 -1.27
N LEU A 168 -2.77 -6.97 -1.61
CA LEU A 168 -2.12 -6.95 -2.90
C LEU A 168 -0.61 -6.86 -2.70
N VAL A 169 0.13 -7.73 -3.36
CA VAL A 169 1.59 -7.72 -3.45
C VAL A 169 1.98 -7.51 -4.89
N ALA A 170 2.73 -6.46 -5.16
CA ALA A 170 3.23 -6.14 -6.49
C ALA A 170 4.75 -5.99 -6.45
N LYS A 171 5.43 -6.41 -7.52
CA LYS A 171 6.87 -6.27 -7.69
C LYS A 171 7.13 -5.06 -8.58
N LYS A 172 7.99 -4.15 -8.16
CA LYS A 172 8.39 -3.00 -8.97
C LYS A 172 9.33 -3.44 -10.10
N ILE A 173 9.02 -3.09 -11.35
CA ILE A 173 9.78 -3.50 -12.53
C ILE A 173 10.57 -2.37 -13.21
N MET A 174 10.32 -1.12 -12.82
CA MET A 174 11.06 0.06 -13.30
C MET A 174 11.70 0.85 -12.18
#